data_6d41a8c1defaa3ccbf7640176b9de676
#
_entry.id   6d41a8c1defaa3ccbf7640176b9de676
#
_cell.length_a   1.000
_cell.length_b   1.000
_cell.length_c   1.000
_cell.angle_alpha   90.00
_cell.angle_beta   90.00
_cell.angle_gamma   90.00
#
_symmetry.space_group_name_H-M   'P 1'
#
loop_
_entity.id
_entity.type
_entity.pdbx_description
1 polymer ?
#
loop_
_entity_poly.entity_id
_entity_poly.type
_entity_poly.pdbx_seq_one_letter_code
_entity_poly.pdbx_strand_id
1 'polypeptide(L)'
;MRSFGQLWPTLKRLLAYGSPWRKPLSVAVMMLWIAAAAEVSGPLLISYFIDNMVARHHLPLGKVAGLAAAYVGLQFLAAGLHYAQSLLFNRAAVGVVQSLRTDVMDAALRQPLSVFDTQPVGQLISRVTNDTEVIRDLYVTVVATVLRSAALIGAMLVAMFSLDWRMALVAILIFPAVLTVMIIYQRYSTPIVRRVRAYLADINDGFNEIINGMSVIQQFRQQARFGERMGEASRSHYMARMQTLRLDGFLLRPLLSLFSALILCGLLMLFSFTSAGTIEVGVLYAFISYLSRLNEPLIELTTQQSMLQQAVVAGERVFELMDRPRQRYGSDDRPLQSGAIDIDHLSFAYRDDNLVLQDITLSVPSRSFVALVGHTGSGKSTLASLLMGYYPLTQGEIRLDGREIASLNHRVLRQGVAMVQQDPVVMADTFLANVTLGRDVSEAQVWQALETVQLADLARGLSDGLHTHLGEQGNTLSVGQKQLLALARVLVDAPQILILDEATASIDSGTEQAIQQALAAIRERTTLVVIAHRLSTIVEADTILVLHRGQAVERGTHQQLLAAQGRYWQMYQLQLVGEELAASVHEEPGPAA
;
A
#
# COMPACT_ATOMS: atom_id res chain seq x y z
N MET A 1 -25.05 0.79 -4.61
CA MET A 1 -24.35 -0.45 -5.04
C MET A 1 -23.92 -0.25 -6.48
N ARG A 2 -22.62 -0.38 -6.80
CA ARG A 2 -22.16 -0.43 -8.20
C ARG A 2 -22.77 -1.68 -8.84
N SER A 3 -23.23 -1.59 -10.08
CA SER A 3 -23.80 -2.74 -10.80
C SER A 3 -22.70 -3.78 -11.05
N PHE A 4 -23.05 -5.06 -11.08
CA PHE A 4 -22.11 -6.16 -11.36
C PHE A 4 -21.30 -5.93 -12.65
N GLY A 5 -21.90 -5.27 -13.64
CA GLY A 5 -21.22 -4.88 -14.89
C GLY A 5 -20.04 -3.91 -14.69
N GLN A 6 -20.09 -3.05 -13.67
CA GLN A 6 -18.98 -2.13 -13.34
C GLN A 6 -17.82 -2.83 -12.63
N LEU A 7 -18.08 -3.93 -11.92
CA LEU A 7 -17.08 -4.69 -11.19
C LEU A 7 -16.36 -5.72 -12.08
N TRP A 8 -16.98 -6.11 -13.18
CA TRP A 8 -16.52 -7.20 -14.05
C TRP A 8 -15.13 -6.99 -14.67
N PRO A 9 -14.77 -5.80 -15.20
CA PRO A 9 -13.43 -5.60 -15.79
C PRO A 9 -12.31 -5.83 -14.79
N THR A 10 -12.43 -5.29 -13.58
CA THR A 10 -11.45 -5.45 -12.51
C THR A 10 -11.38 -6.90 -12.03
N LEU A 11 -12.53 -7.55 -11.84
CA LEU A 11 -12.59 -8.96 -11.45
C LEU A 11 -11.95 -9.85 -12.52
N LYS A 12 -12.22 -9.61 -13.80
CA LYS A 12 -11.59 -10.35 -14.92
C LYS A 12 -10.07 -10.19 -14.90
N ARG A 13 -9.56 -8.99 -14.65
CA ARG A 13 -8.13 -8.72 -14.55
C ARG A 13 -7.51 -9.42 -13.32
N LEU A 14 -8.18 -9.38 -12.17
CA LEU A 14 -7.75 -10.14 -10.99
C LEU A 14 -7.68 -11.63 -11.33
N LEU A 15 -8.75 -12.23 -11.84
CA LEU A 15 -8.77 -13.65 -12.19
C LEU A 15 -7.71 -14.04 -13.22
N ALA A 16 -7.29 -13.11 -14.10
CA ALA A 16 -6.21 -13.35 -15.07
C ALA A 16 -4.85 -13.64 -14.39
N TYR A 17 -4.58 -13.09 -13.20
CA TYR A 17 -3.40 -13.43 -12.40
C TYR A 17 -3.36 -14.91 -11.97
N GLY A 18 -4.49 -15.59 -11.95
CA GLY A 18 -4.57 -17.05 -11.75
C GLY A 18 -4.12 -17.87 -12.94
N SER A 19 -3.85 -17.24 -14.10
CA SER A 19 -3.53 -17.97 -15.35
C SER A 19 -2.31 -18.90 -15.27
N PRO A 20 -1.21 -18.58 -14.58
CA PRO A 20 -0.09 -19.50 -14.42
C PRO A 20 -0.44 -20.76 -13.61
N TRP A 21 -1.45 -20.65 -12.76
CA TRP A 21 -1.91 -21.70 -11.85
C TRP A 21 -3.11 -22.50 -12.37
N ARG A 22 -3.45 -22.38 -13.67
CA ARG A 22 -4.64 -23.05 -14.27
C ARG A 22 -4.63 -24.56 -14.08
N LYS A 23 -3.47 -25.23 -14.25
CA LYS A 23 -3.37 -26.69 -14.08
C LYS A 23 -3.67 -27.13 -12.65
N PRO A 24 -2.97 -26.64 -11.60
CA PRO A 24 -3.30 -27.02 -10.23
C PRO A 24 -4.72 -26.61 -9.81
N LEU A 25 -5.23 -25.47 -10.28
CA LEU A 25 -6.60 -25.05 -10.01
C LEU A 25 -7.64 -25.96 -10.66
N SER A 26 -7.45 -26.42 -11.90
CA SER A 26 -8.36 -27.36 -12.54
C SER A 26 -8.38 -28.73 -11.85
N VAL A 27 -7.22 -29.21 -11.40
CA VAL A 27 -7.15 -30.45 -10.59
C VAL A 27 -7.88 -30.26 -9.25
N ALA A 28 -7.70 -29.13 -8.59
CA ALA A 28 -8.38 -28.82 -7.33
C ALA A 28 -9.92 -28.76 -7.52
N VAL A 29 -10.40 -28.16 -8.62
CA VAL A 29 -11.84 -28.13 -8.96
C VAL A 29 -12.37 -29.54 -9.23
N MET A 30 -11.62 -30.37 -9.95
CA MET A 30 -12.02 -31.76 -10.17
C MET A 30 -12.09 -32.55 -8.85
N MET A 31 -11.08 -32.42 -7.98
CA MET A 31 -11.09 -33.02 -6.65
C MET A 31 -12.29 -32.55 -5.81
N LEU A 32 -12.66 -31.28 -5.94
CA LEU A 32 -13.79 -30.67 -5.25
C LEU A 32 -15.12 -31.34 -5.66
N TRP A 33 -15.36 -31.58 -6.97
CA TRP A 33 -16.54 -32.26 -7.46
C TRP A 33 -16.60 -33.71 -7.02
N ILE A 34 -15.47 -34.42 -7.02
CA ILE A 34 -15.39 -35.80 -6.53
C ILE A 34 -15.68 -35.86 -5.01
N ALA A 35 -15.10 -34.92 -4.24
CA ALA A 35 -15.34 -34.82 -2.80
C ALA A 35 -16.81 -34.53 -2.50
N ALA A 36 -17.43 -33.58 -3.23
CA ALA A 36 -18.85 -33.26 -3.10
C ALA A 36 -19.74 -34.47 -3.43
N ALA A 37 -19.43 -35.23 -4.48
CA ALA A 37 -20.16 -36.46 -4.83
C ALA A 37 -20.02 -37.53 -3.74
N ALA A 38 -18.81 -37.70 -3.17
CA ALA A 38 -18.58 -38.64 -2.07
C ALA A 38 -19.35 -38.23 -0.80
N GLU A 39 -19.37 -36.94 -0.46
CA GLU A 39 -20.11 -36.41 0.70
C GLU A 39 -21.62 -36.56 0.54
N VAL A 40 -22.16 -36.30 -0.66
CA VAL A 40 -23.59 -36.38 -0.99
C VAL A 40 -24.06 -37.83 -1.10
N SER A 41 -23.19 -38.79 -1.37
CA SER A 41 -23.55 -40.19 -1.42
C SER A 41 -23.92 -40.81 -0.05
N GLY A 42 -23.55 -40.15 1.07
CA GLY A 42 -23.89 -40.64 2.42
C GLY A 42 -25.39 -40.84 2.66
N PRO A 43 -26.24 -39.82 2.49
CA PRO A 43 -27.71 -39.99 2.58
C PRO A 43 -28.29 -41.01 1.59
N LEU A 44 -27.70 -41.21 0.39
CA LEU A 44 -28.11 -42.24 -0.56
C LEU A 44 -27.88 -43.65 0.00
N LEU A 45 -26.72 -43.88 0.60
CA LEU A 45 -26.42 -45.17 1.23
C LEU A 45 -27.35 -45.47 2.41
N ILE A 46 -27.67 -44.45 3.20
CA ILE A 46 -28.61 -44.59 4.33
C ILE A 46 -30.04 -44.86 3.80
N SER A 47 -30.47 -44.15 2.75
CA SER A 47 -31.75 -44.42 2.08
C SER A 47 -31.83 -45.87 1.61
N TYR A 48 -30.81 -46.35 0.89
CA TYR A 48 -30.75 -47.75 0.45
C TYR A 48 -30.79 -48.75 1.62
N PHE A 49 -30.10 -48.45 2.72
CA PHE A 49 -30.14 -49.29 3.93
C PHE A 49 -31.56 -49.36 4.52
N ILE A 50 -32.24 -48.19 4.65
CA ILE A 50 -33.61 -48.15 5.20
C ILE A 50 -34.56 -48.95 4.33
N ASP A 51 -34.57 -48.70 3.01
CA ASP A 51 -35.58 -49.29 2.11
C ASP A 51 -35.35 -50.78 1.81
N ASN A 52 -34.09 -51.20 1.69
CA ASN A 52 -33.78 -52.58 1.28
C ASN A 52 -33.49 -53.53 2.44
N MET A 53 -33.17 -52.98 3.63
CA MET A 53 -32.80 -53.83 4.76
C MET A 53 -33.75 -53.66 5.95
N VAL A 54 -33.97 -52.40 6.41
CA VAL A 54 -34.80 -52.13 7.58
C VAL A 54 -36.28 -52.40 7.25
N ALA A 55 -36.80 -51.83 6.16
CA ALA A 55 -38.20 -51.96 5.76
C ALA A 55 -38.56 -53.40 5.40
N ARG A 56 -37.61 -54.21 4.95
CA ARG A 56 -37.79 -55.61 4.61
C ARG A 56 -37.50 -56.59 5.76
N HIS A 57 -37.20 -56.08 6.96
CA HIS A 57 -36.83 -56.89 8.14
C HIS A 57 -35.68 -57.89 7.88
N HIS A 58 -34.81 -57.64 6.90
CA HIS A 58 -33.72 -58.52 6.53
C HIS A 58 -32.35 -57.79 6.70
N LEU A 59 -31.69 -58.12 7.81
CA LEU A 59 -30.43 -57.45 8.22
C LEU A 59 -29.25 -58.43 8.19
N PRO A 60 -28.75 -58.83 7.02
CA PRO A 60 -27.58 -59.70 6.93
C PRO A 60 -26.34 -58.94 7.37
N LEU A 61 -25.69 -59.38 8.47
CA LEU A 61 -24.55 -58.74 9.10
C LEU A 61 -23.43 -58.34 8.11
N GLY A 62 -23.13 -59.20 7.14
CA GLY A 62 -22.10 -58.93 6.14
C GLY A 62 -22.45 -57.75 5.21
N LYS A 63 -23.71 -57.60 4.80
CA LYS A 63 -24.14 -56.47 3.95
C LYS A 63 -24.21 -55.16 4.75
N VAL A 64 -24.67 -55.21 6.01
CA VAL A 64 -24.71 -54.06 6.90
C VAL A 64 -23.29 -53.56 7.18
N ALA A 65 -22.37 -54.47 7.52
CA ALA A 65 -20.97 -54.15 7.72
C ALA A 65 -20.31 -53.56 6.44
N GLY A 66 -20.64 -54.14 5.26
CA GLY A 66 -20.16 -53.62 3.97
C GLY A 66 -20.65 -52.19 3.68
N LEU A 67 -21.94 -51.89 3.93
CA LEU A 67 -22.49 -50.54 3.77
C LEU A 67 -21.88 -49.54 4.77
N ALA A 68 -21.70 -49.96 6.03
CA ALA A 68 -21.05 -49.14 7.04
C ALA A 68 -19.59 -48.84 6.66
N ALA A 69 -18.86 -49.85 6.18
CA ALA A 69 -17.50 -49.68 5.71
C ALA A 69 -17.43 -48.75 4.47
N ALA A 70 -18.36 -48.88 3.51
CA ALA A 70 -18.46 -48.00 2.35
C ALA A 70 -18.76 -46.56 2.75
N TYR A 71 -19.71 -46.33 3.69
CA TYR A 71 -20.04 -45.01 4.21
C TYR A 71 -18.82 -44.35 4.85
N VAL A 72 -18.14 -45.04 5.76
CA VAL A 72 -16.94 -44.56 6.43
C VAL A 72 -15.81 -44.30 5.43
N GLY A 73 -15.60 -45.23 4.48
CA GLY A 73 -14.60 -45.07 3.43
C GLY A 73 -14.84 -43.85 2.56
N LEU A 74 -16.11 -43.58 2.16
CA LEU A 74 -16.48 -42.39 1.41
C LEU A 74 -16.26 -41.10 2.21
N GLN A 75 -16.50 -41.10 3.53
CA GLN A 75 -16.24 -39.95 4.38
C GLN A 75 -14.73 -39.65 4.49
N PHE A 76 -13.90 -40.70 4.65
CA PHE A 76 -12.44 -40.54 4.64
C PHE A 76 -11.93 -40.05 3.26
N LEU A 77 -12.47 -40.58 2.17
CA LEU A 77 -12.15 -40.11 0.82
C LEU A 77 -12.52 -38.64 0.63
N ALA A 78 -13.73 -38.26 1.02
CA ALA A 78 -14.17 -36.86 0.95
C ALA A 78 -13.24 -35.93 1.77
N ALA A 79 -12.94 -36.32 3.02
CA ALA A 79 -12.04 -35.52 3.88
C ALA A 79 -10.64 -35.40 3.29
N GLY A 80 -10.06 -36.50 2.77
CA GLY A 80 -8.74 -36.47 2.12
C GLY A 80 -8.70 -35.60 0.86
N LEU A 81 -9.74 -35.70 0.02
CA LEU A 81 -9.88 -34.88 -1.19
C LEU A 81 -10.08 -33.38 -0.83
N HIS A 82 -10.89 -33.10 0.20
CA HIS A 82 -11.05 -31.71 0.70
C HIS A 82 -9.74 -31.11 1.20
N TYR A 83 -8.94 -31.89 1.95
CA TYR A 83 -7.63 -31.46 2.39
C TYR A 83 -6.69 -31.18 1.21
N ALA A 84 -6.56 -32.11 0.28
CA ALA A 84 -5.69 -31.98 -0.89
C ALA A 84 -6.10 -30.81 -1.79
N GLN A 85 -7.40 -30.65 -2.04
CA GLN A 85 -7.97 -29.55 -2.81
C GLN A 85 -7.70 -28.19 -2.13
N SER A 86 -7.94 -28.08 -0.81
CA SER A 86 -7.69 -26.87 -0.05
C SER A 86 -6.21 -26.48 -0.11
N LEU A 87 -5.31 -27.45 0.00
CA LEU A 87 -3.87 -27.19 -0.11
C LEU A 87 -3.47 -26.65 -1.50
N LEU A 88 -4.02 -27.22 -2.58
CA LEU A 88 -3.78 -26.75 -3.94
C LEU A 88 -4.32 -25.33 -4.17
N PHE A 89 -5.54 -25.05 -3.69
CA PHE A 89 -6.12 -23.70 -3.78
C PHE A 89 -5.29 -22.68 -3.02
N ASN A 90 -4.91 -22.98 -1.78
CA ASN A 90 -4.10 -22.05 -0.97
C ASN A 90 -2.73 -21.81 -1.59
N ARG A 91 -2.05 -22.84 -2.10
CA ARG A 91 -0.76 -22.67 -2.82
C ARG A 91 -0.90 -21.76 -4.04
N ALA A 92 -1.94 -21.99 -4.85
CA ALA A 92 -2.21 -21.15 -6.00
C ALA A 92 -2.52 -19.69 -5.59
N ALA A 93 -3.36 -19.49 -4.59
CA ALA A 93 -3.73 -18.17 -4.08
C ALA A 93 -2.52 -17.39 -3.56
N VAL A 94 -1.67 -18.01 -2.74
CA VAL A 94 -0.43 -17.39 -2.24
C VAL A 94 0.52 -17.04 -3.39
N GLY A 95 0.66 -17.92 -4.40
CA GLY A 95 1.49 -17.64 -5.57
C GLY A 95 0.96 -16.48 -6.42
N VAL A 96 -0.35 -16.39 -6.62
CA VAL A 96 -1.00 -15.27 -7.32
C VAL A 96 -0.73 -13.96 -6.58
N VAL A 97 -0.89 -13.94 -5.26
CA VAL A 97 -0.69 -12.74 -4.45
C VAL A 97 0.78 -12.32 -4.41
N GLN A 98 1.70 -13.29 -4.35
CA GLN A 98 3.14 -13.01 -4.45
C GLN A 98 3.47 -12.30 -5.76
N SER A 99 2.99 -12.83 -6.90
CA SER A 99 3.20 -12.20 -8.22
C SER A 99 2.60 -10.79 -8.27
N LEU A 100 1.35 -10.64 -7.80
CA LEU A 100 0.69 -9.34 -7.76
C LEU A 100 1.45 -8.33 -6.88
N ARG A 101 1.90 -8.75 -5.70
CA ARG A 101 2.65 -7.89 -4.78
C ARG A 101 3.98 -7.45 -5.36
N THR A 102 4.66 -8.34 -6.08
CA THR A 102 5.90 -8.00 -6.80
C THR A 102 5.64 -6.96 -7.89
N ASP A 103 4.59 -7.16 -8.70
CA ASP A 103 4.22 -6.23 -9.78
C ASP A 103 3.80 -4.86 -9.24
N VAL A 104 3.03 -4.83 -8.14
CA VAL A 104 2.60 -3.58 -7.48
C VAL A 104 3.80 -2.84 -6.90
N MET A 105 4.75 -3.56 -6.27
CA MET A 105 5.97 -2.96 -5.72
C MET A 105 6.86 -2.41 -6.82
N ASP A 106 7.07 -3.16 -7.92
CA ASP A 106 7.80 -2.67 -9.09
C ASP A 106 7.14 -1.41 -9.69
N ALA A 107 5.81 -1.43 -9.80
CA ALA A 107 5.07 -0.28 -10.26
C ALA A 107 5.21 0.93 -9.31
N ALA A 108 5.14 0.72 -8.00
CA ALA A 108 5.30 1.77 -6.99
C ALA A 108 6.70 2.40 -7.05
N LEU A 109 7.75 1.59 -7.15
CA LEU A 109 9.15 2.07 -7.23
C LEU A 109 9.44 2.88 -8.51
N ARG A 110 8.64 2.70 -9.56
CA ARG A 110 8.79 3.41 -10.85
C ARG A 110 7.86 4.61 -11.00
N GLN A 111 7.12 4.97 -9.94
CA GLN A 111 6.27 6.16 -9.98
C GLN A 111 7.13 7.44 -9.99
N PRO A 112 6.68 8.51 -10.66
CA PRO A 112 7.31 9.81 -10.56
C PRO A 112 7.21 10.37 -9.14
N LEU A 113 8.18 11.21 -8.75
CA LEU A 113 8.23 11.79 -7.39
C LEU A 113 6.95 12.58 -7.05
N SER A 114 6.33 13.21 -8.05
CA SER A 114 5.06 13.93 -7.91
C SER A 114 3.92 13.12 -7.29
N VAL A 115 3.95 11.79 -7.41
CA VAL A 115 2.96 10.89 -6.78
C VAL A 115 3.20 10.81 -5.27
N PHE A 116 4.47 10.75 -4.84
CA PHE A 116 4.83 10.70 -3.43
C PHE A 116 4.58 12.03 -2.71
N ASP A 117 4.73 13.14 -3.41
CA ASP A 117 4.46 14.49 -2.85
C ASP A 117 2.97 14.80 -2.73
N THR A 118 2.14 14.19 -3.60
CA THR A 118 0.69 14.46 -3.62
C THR A 118 -0.13 13.44 -2.82
N GLN A 119 0.42 12.27 -2.52
CA GLN A 119 -0.28 11.20 -1.81
C GLN A 119 0.46 10.85 -0.50
N PRO A 120 -0.28 10.71 0.61
CA PRO A 120 0.31 10.22 1.85
C PRO A 120 0.99 8.86 1.65
N VAL A 121 2.23 8.73 2.09
CA VAL A 121 3.03 7.49 1.96
C VAL A 121 2.29 6.28 2.55
N GLY A 122 1.55 6.47 3.66
CA GLY A 122 0.72 5.43 4.26
C GLY A 122 -0.36 4.85 3.32
N GLN A 123 -0.88 5.64 2.37
CA GLN A 123 -1.82 5.13 1.36
C GLN A 123 -1.12 4.21 0.36
N LEU A 124 0.10 4.54 -0.07
CA LEU A 124 0.88 3.70 -0.97
C LEU A 124 1.28 2.39 -0.29
N ILE A 125 1.74 2.45 0.97
CA ILE A 125 2.02 1.27 1.79
C ILE A 125 0.77 0.41 1.89
N SER A 126 -0.39 0.98 2.22
CA SER A 126 -1.65 0.24 2.34
C SER A 126 -2.05 -0.45 1.03
N ARG A 127 -1.79 0.14 -0.14
CA ARG A 127 -2.06 -0.50 -1.45
C ARG A 127 -1.19 -1.74 -1.67
N VAL A 128 0.09 -1.69 -1.26
CA VAL A 128 1.02 -2.83 -1.41
C VAL A 128 0.76 -3.93 -0.37
N THR A 129 0.33 -3.57 0.84
CA THR A 129 0.14 -4.51 1.96
C THR A 129 -1.33 -4.91 2.10
N ASN A 130 -2.19 -4.02 2.59
CA ASN A 130 -3.57 -4.33 2.96
C ASN A 130 -4.44 -4.68 1.75
N ASP A 131 -4.36 -3.92 0.64
CA ASP A 131 -5.18 -4.18 -0.54
C ASP A 131 -4.81 -5.51 -1.19
N THR A 132 -3.53 -5.90 -1.21
CA THR A 132 -3.10 -7.22 -1.69
C THR A 132 -3.56 -8.36 -0.79
N GLU A 133 -3.66 -8.16 0.53
CA GLU A 133 -4.23 -9.13 1.45
C GLU A 133 -5.74 -9.33 1.22
N VAL A 134 -6.49 -8.25 1.01
CA VAL A 134 -7.93 -8.33 0.66
C VAL A 134 -8.10 -9.06 -0.68
N ILE A 135 -7.20 -8.89 -1.63
CA ILE A 135 -7.20 -9.63 -2.89
C ILE A 135 -6.85 -11.12 -2.65
N ARG A 136 -5.94 -11.45 -1.72
CA ARG A 136 -5.70 -12.84 -1.31
C ARG A 136 -6.97 -13.51 -0.84
N ASP A 137 -7.74 -12.81 0.01
CA ASP A 137 -8.99 -13.35 0.56
C ASP A 137 -10.04 -13.60 -0.53
N LEU A 138 -10.00 -12.87 -1.66
CA LEU A 138 -10.81 -13.19 -2.83
C LEU A 138 -10.55 -14.62 -3.32
N TYR A 139 -9.29 -15.02 -3.45
CA TYR A 139 -8.96 -16.35 -3.95
C TYR A 139 -9.14 -17.42 -2.88
N VAL A 140 -8.60 -17.22 -1.68
CA VAL A 140 -8.60 -18.22 -0.61
C VAL A 140 -10.00 -18.48 -0.09
N THR A 141 -10.80 -17.44 0.06
CA THR A 141 -12.12 -17.53 0.70
C THR A 141 -13.24 -17.45 -0.31
N VAL A 142 -13.34 -16.38 -1.11
CA VAL A 142 -14.52 -16.17 -1.97
C VAL A 142 -14.58 -17.20 -3.09
N VAL A 143 -13.51 -17.36 -3.88
CA VAL A 143 -13.49 -18.27 -5.03
C VAL A 143 -13.62 -19.72 -4.54
N ALA A 144 -12.88 -20.11 -3.50
CA ALA A 144 -12.94 -21.47 -2.96
C ALA A 144 -14.32 -21.80 -2.40
N THR A 145 -14.93 -20.90 -1.60
CA THR A 145 -16.27 -21.09 -1.03
C THR A 145 -17.35 -21.15 -2.10
N VAL A 146 -17.32 -20.24 -3.09
CA VAL A 146 -18.30 -20.23 -4.19
C VAL A 146 -18.24 -21.52 -4.99
N LEU A 147 -17.03 -22.00 -5.34
CA LEU A 147 -16.85 -23.24 -6.07
C LEU A 147 -17.31 -24.46 -5.24
N ARG A 148 -16.96 -24.49 -3.94
CA ARG A 148 -17.38 -25.57 -3.03
C ARG A 148 -18.90 -25.60 -2.88
N SER A 149 -19.52 -24.48 -2.59
CA SER A 149 -20.97 -24.39 -2.42
C SER A 149 -21.70 -24.75 -3.71
N ALA A 150 -21.19 -24.30 -4.88
CA ALA A 150 -21.75 -24.68 -6.18
C ALA A 150 -21.65 -26.20 -6.45
N ALA A 151 -20.51 -26.82 -6.12
CA ALA A 151 -20.32 -28.26 -6.28
C ALA A 151 -21.23 -29.06 -5.36
N LEU A 152 -21.34 -28.67 -4.08
CA LEU A 152 -22.23 -29.35 -3.10
C LEU A 152 -23.70 -29.23 -3.50
N ILE A 153 -24.15 -27.99 -3.84
CA ILE A 153 -25.52 -27.75 -4.30
C ILE A 153 -25.81 -28.56 -5.57
N GLY A 154 -24.90 -28.51 -6.55
CA GLY A 154 -25.05 -29.29 -7.79
C GLY A 154 -25.13 -30.79 -7.56
N ALA A 155 -24.23 -31.35 -6.74
CA ALA A 155 -24.24 -32.75 -6.39
C ALA A 155 -25.52 -33.17 -5.64
N MET A 156 -25.99 -32.35 -4.66
CA MET A 156 -27.24 -32.60 -3.93
C MET A 156 -28.45 -32.58 -4.87
N LEU A 157 -28.54 -31.61 -5.78
CA LEU A 157 -29.63 -31.55 -6.76
C LEU A 157 -29.63 -32.77 -7.67
N VAL A 158 -28.46 -33.16 -8.21
CA VAL A 158 -28.35 -34.39 -9.02
C VAL A 158 -28.81 -35.62 -8.23
N ALA A 159 -28.42 -35.77 -6.97
CA ALA A 159 -28.83 -36.84 -6.11
C ALA A 159 -30.36 -36.82 -5.86
N MET A 160 -30.95 -35.67 -5.58
CA MET A 160 -32.39 -35.51 -5.36
C MET A 160 -33.19 -35.86 -6.62
N PHE A 161 -32.77 -35.41 -7.80
CA PHE A 161 -33.41 -35.74 -9.06
C PHE A 161 -33.29 -37.23 -9.42
N SER A 162 -32.20 -37.89 -9.04
CA SER A 162 -32.02 -39.32 -9.26
C SER A 162 -32.90 -40.20 -8.37
N LEU A 163 -33.29 -39.69 -7.19
CA LEU A 163 -34.19 -40.39 -6.27
C LEU A 163 -35.68 -40.26 -6.68
N ASP A 164 -36.16 -39.01 -6.76
CA ASP A 164 -37.53 -38.70 -7.20
C ASP A 164 -37.60 -37.28 -7.75
N TRP A 165 -37.91 -37.12 -9.05
CA TRP A 165 -37.95 -35.82 -9.71
C TRP A 165 -39.08 -34.91 -9.20
N ARG A 166 -40.21 -35.50 -8.71
CA ARG A 166 -41.37 -34.76 -8.21
C ARG A 166 -41.03 -34.08 -6.88
N MET A 167 -40.42 -34.84 -5.98
CA MET A 167 -39.95 -34.31 -4.70
C MET A 167 -38.82 -33.30 -4.91
N ALA A 168 -37.93 -33.52 -5.88
CA ALA A 168 -36.85 -32.57 -6.22
C ALA A 168 -37.39 -31.22 -6.70
N LEU A 169 -38.49 -31.19 -7.48
CA LEU A 169 -39.15 -29.95 -7.90
C LEU A 169 -39.71 -29.13 -6.72
N VAL A 170 -40.25 -29.81 -5.69
CA VAL A 170 -40.69 -29.13 -4.46
C VAL A 170 -39.49 -28.57 -3.68
N ALA A 171 -38.41 -29.33 -3.59
CA ALA A 171 -37.20 -28.88 -2.90
C ALA A 171 -36.53 -27.70 -3.59
N ILE A 172 -36.60 -27.55 -4.92
CA ILE A 172 -36.07 -26.39 -5.67
C ILE A 172 -36.71 -25.08 -5.21
N LEU A 173 -37.91 -25.06 -4.64
CA LEU A 173 -38.53 -23.86 -4.10
C LEU A 173 -37.70 -23.18 -3.01
N ILE A 174 -36.70 -23.86 -2.43
CA ILE A 174 -35.77 -23.26 -1.49
C ILE A 174 -34.96 -22.13 -2.13
N PHE A 175 -34.60 -22.23 -3.41
CA PHE A 175 -33.76 -21.21 -4.08
C PHE A 175 -34.45 -19.85 -4.21
N PRO A 176 -35.68 -19.74 -4.74
CA PRO A 176 -36.38 -18.46 -4.76
C PRO A 176 -36.69 -17.93 -3.36
N ALA A 177 -36.96 -18.80 -2.39
CA ALA A 177 -37.15 -18.41 -0.99
C ALA A 177 -35.88 -17.79 -0.42
N VAL A 178 -34.72 -18.47 -0.57
CA VAL A 178 -33.40 -17.94 -0.13
C VAL A 178 -33.07 -16.63 -0.84
N LEU A 179 -33.28 -16.54 -2.16
CA LEU A 179 -33.02 -15.32 -2.93
C LEU A 179 -33.87 -14.15 -2.40
N THR A 180 -35.13 -14.39 -2.09
CA THR A 180 -36.03 -13.37 -1.53
C THR A 180 -35.53 -12.90 -0.15
N VAL A 181 -35.20 -13.84 0.75
CA VAL A 181 -34.62 -13.52 2.06
C VAL A 181 -33.33 -12.72 1.90
N MET A 182 -32.48 -13.11 0.99
CA MET A 182 -31.20 -12.44 0.70
C MET A 182 -31.42 -10.99 0.23
N ILE A 183 -32.34 -10.75 -0.68
CA ILE A 183 -32.68 -9.40 -1.17
C ILE A 183 -33.21 -8.53 -0.01
N ILE A 184 -34.13 -9.08 0.78
CA ILE A 184 -34.69 -8.38 1.94
C ILE A 184 -33.58 -8.08 2.95
N TYR A 185 -32.78 -9.07 3.30
CA TYR A 185 -31.65 -8.91 4.22
C TYR A 185 -30.68 -7.82 3.75
N GLN A 186 -30.24 -7.84 2.49
CA GLN A 186 -29.33 -6.84 1.96
C GLN A 186 -29.92 -5.43 2.00
N ARG A 187 -31.20 -5.28 1.70
CA ARG A 187 -31.88 -3.99 1.73
C ARG A 187 -31.84 -3.35 3.12
N TYR A 188 -32.04 -4.13 4.17
CA TYR A 188 -32.07 -3.66 5.55
C TYR A 188 -30.69 -3.64 6.22
N SER A 189 -29.84 -4.60 5.93
CA SER A 189 -28.49 -4.72 6.54
C SER A 189 -27.51 -3.66 6.03
N THR A 190 -27.51 -3.35 4.73
CA THR A 190 -26.55 -2.43 4.12
C THR A 190 -26.47 -1.06 4.82
N PRO A 191 -27.56 -0.34 5.12
CA PRO A 191 -27.48 0.96 5.79
C PRO A 191 -27.00 0.85 7.24
N ILE A 192 -27.32 -0.25 7.92
CA ILE A 192 -26.88 -0.51 9.30
C ILE A 192 -25.37 -0.77 9.33
N VAL A 193 -24.88 -1.64 8.44
CA VAL A 193 -23.44 -1.96 8.34
C VAL A 193 -22.62 -0.72 7.98
N ARG A 194 -23.14 0.17 7.13
CA ARG A 194 -22.48 1.45 6.85
C ARG A 194 -22.34 2.31 8.10
N ARG A 195 -23.41 2.42 8.93
CA ARG A 195 -23.35 3.16 10.20
C ARG A 195 -22.34 2.54 11.17
N VAL A 196 -22.31 1.21 11.29
CA VAL A 196 -21.32 0.52 12.13
C VAL A 196 -19.90 0.89 11.69
N ARG A 197 -19.61 0.89 10.38
CA ARG A 197 -18.29 1.27 9.86
C ARG A 197 -17.97 2.75 10.08
N ALA A 198 -18.95 3.63 9.92
CA ALA A 198 -18.77 5.07 10.19
C ALA A 198 -18.40 5.31 11.66
N TYR A 199 -19.17 4.76 12.59
CA TYR A 199 -18.85 4.90 14.01
C TYR A 199 -17.52 4.26 14.42
N LEU A 200 -17.10 3.16 13.75
CA LEU A 200 -15.78 2.60 13.99
C LEU A 200 -14.66 3.51 13.46
N ALA A 201 -14.88 4.18 12.34
CA ALA A 201 -13.96 5.20 11.83
C ALA A 201 -13.85 6.38 12.81
N ASP A 202 -14.99 6.90 13.30
CA ASP A 202 -15.01 7.98 14.29
C ASP A 202 -14.26 7.60 15.59
N ILE A 203 -14.34 6.34 16.02
CA ILE A 203 -13.57 5.82 17.16
C ILE A 203 -12.08 5.82 16.85
N ASN A 204 -11.66 5.32 15.68
CA ASN A 204 -10.25 5.27 15.30
C ASN A 204 -9.66 6.67 15.16
N ASP A 205 -10.39 7.59 14.54
CA ASP A 205 -9.97 8.99 14.40
C ASP A 205 -9.84 9.67 15.77
N GLY A 206 -10.80 9.44 16.67
CA GLY A 206 -10.75 9.91 18.05
C GLY A 206 -9.57 9.34 18.84
N PHE A 207 -9.23 8.05 18.66
CA PHE A 207 -8.05 7.46 19.27
C PHE A 207 -6.76 8.09 18.75
N ASN A 208 -6.64 8.30 17.44
CA ASN A 208 -5.48 8.97 16.85
C ASN A 208 -5.33 10.41 17.37
N GLU A 209 -6.43 11.16 17.47
CA GLU A 209 -6.46 12.51 18.06
C GLU A 209 -5.95 12.49 19.52
N ILE A 210 -6.46 11.56 20.33
CA ILE A 210 -6.10 11.42 21.75
C ILE A 210 -4.63 11.04 21.90
N ILE A 211 -4.13 10.05 21.14
CA ILE A 211 -2.74 9.57 21.25
C ILE A 211 -1.79 10.69 20.84
N ASN A 212 -2.03 11.35 19.72
CA ASN A 212 -1.17 12.44 19.22
C ASN A 212 -1.23 13.68 20.12
N GLY A 213 -2.40 13.95 20.74
CA GLY A 213 -2.62 15.06 21.64
C GLY A 213 -2.40 14.73 23.13
N MET A 214 -1.87 13.55 23.48
CA MET A 214 -1.84 13.07 24.86
C MET A 214 -1.13 14.03 25.82
N SER A 215 0.01 14.60 25.40
CA SER A 215 0.76 15.58 26.20
C SER A 215 -0.11 16.82 26.54
N VAL A 216 -0.85 17.33 25.57
CA VAL A 216 -1.74 18.47 25.75
C VAL A 216 -2.92 18.10 26.65
N ILE A 217 -3.55 16.94 26.41
CA ILE A 217 -4.68 16.44 27.21
C ILE A 217 -4.28 16.29 28.68
N GLN A 218 -3.09 15.76 28.95
CA GLN A 218 -2.55 15.61 30.32
C GLN A 218 -2.21 16.95 30.95
N GLN A 219 -1.53 17.83 30.21
CA GLN A 219 -1.17 19.17 30.70
C GLN A 219 -2.40 19.98 31.13
N PHE A 220 -3.48 19.90 30.34
CA PHE A 220 -4.72 20.63 30.63
C PHE A 220 -5.75 19.82 31.46
N ARG A 221 -5.40 18.62 31.93
CA ARG A 221 -6.25 17.73 32.76
C ARG A 221 -7.61 17.42 32.14
N GLN A 222 -7.66 17.24 30.82
CA GLN A 222 -8.91 17.02 30.06
C GLN A 222 -9.23 15.53 29.81
N GLN A 223 -8.60 14.58 30.53
CA GLN A 223 -8.78 13.14 30.33
C GLN A 223 -10.24 12.70 30.47
N ALA A 224 -10.98 13.25 31.46
CA ALA A 224 -12.37 12.90 31.67
C ALA A 224 -13.24 13.27 30.46
N ARG A 225 -13.09 14.49 29.93
CA ARG A 225 -13.84 14.98 28.76
C ARG A 225 -13.62 14.15 27.52
N PHE A 226 -12.34 13.81 27.23
CA PHE A 226 -12.02 12.96 26.09
C PHE A 226 -12.48 11.51 26.30
N GLY A 227 -12.45 11.01 27.53
CA GLY A 227 -13.01 9.71 27.90
C GLY A 227 -14.52 9.64 27.68
N GLU A 228 -15.30 10.67 28.08
CA GLU A 228 -16.72 10.76 27.83
C GLU A 228 -17.05 10.77 26.32
N ARG A 229 -16.36 11.62 25.54
CA ARG A 229 -16.53 11.68 24.08
C ARG A 229 -16.29 10.32 23.42
N MET A 230 -15.24 9.61 23.84
CA MET A 230 -14.94 8.27 23.35
C MET A 230 -15.99 7.24 23.78
N GLY A 231 -16.51 7.37 25.00
CA GLY A 231 -17.61 6.55 25.53
C GLY A 231 -18.89 6.71 24.71
N GLU A 232 -19.24 7.92 24.29
CA GLU A 232 -20.41 8.20 23.44
C GLU A 232 -20.24 7.59 22.03
N ALA A 233 -19.05 7.73 21.40
CA ALA A 233 -18.74 7.12 20.12
C ALA A 233 -18.84 5.59 20.21
N SER A 234 -18.27 4.99 21.27
CA SER A 234 -18.33 3.54 21.53
C SER A 234 -19.76 3.06 21.74
N ARG A 235 -20.59 3.82 22.47
CA ARG A 235 -22.02 3.50 22.69
C ARG A 235 -22.79 3.54 21.37
N SER A 236 -22.53 4.52 20.51
CA SER A 236 -23.15 4.64 19.20
C SER A 236 -22.80 3.46 18.29
N HIS A 237 -21.53 3.05 18.29
CA HIS A 237 -21.06 1.85 17.60
C HIS A 237 -21.74 0.58 18.14
N TYR A 238 -21.81 0.42 19.48
CA TYR A 238 -22.48 -0.71 20.13
C TYR A 238 -23.95 -0.81 19.71
N MET A 239 -24.69 0.31 19.75
CA MET A 239 -26.11 0.32 19.35
C MET A 239 -26.30 -0.06 17.88
N ALA A 240 -25.48 0.45 17.00
CA ALA A 240 -25.51 0.09 15.58
C ALA A 240 -25.15 -1.40 15.36
N ARG A 241 -24.15 -1.92 16.09
CA ARG A 241 -23.77 -3.33 16.04
C ARG A 241 -24.88 -4.25 16.56
N MET A 242 -25.58 -3.82 17.64
CA MET A 242 -26.71 -4.56 18.18
C MET A 242 -27.88 -4.63 17.18
N GLN A 243 -28.11 -3.56 16.38
CA GLN A 243 -29.10 -3.59 15.29
C GLN A 243 -28.72 -4.63 14.22
N THR A 244 -27.43 -4.74 13.86
CA THR A 244 -26.96 -5.77 12.94
C THR A 244 -27.23 -7.17 13.49
N LEU A 245 -26.87 -7.43 14.75
CA LEU A 245 -27.09 -8.72 15.40
C LEU A 245 -28.57 -9.11 15.47
N ARG A 246 -29.46 -8.14 15.76
CA ARG A 246 -30.91 -8.40 15.75
C ARG A 246 -31.42 -8.76 14.35
N LEU A 247 -30.92 -8.09 13.31
CA LEU A 247 -31.28 -8.37 11.93
C LEU A 247 -30.78 -9.75 11.49
N ASP A 248 -29.55 -10.09 11.81
CA ASP A 248 -28.93 -11.37 11.51
C ASP A 248 -29.68 -12.51 12.22
N GLY A 249 -29.99 -12.31 13.50
CA GLY A 249 -30.69 -13.28 14.34
C GLY A 249 -32.14 -13.51 13.95
N PHE A 250 -32.79 -12.58 13.23
CA PHE A 250 -34.17 -12.74 12.79
C PHE A 250 -34.28 -13.18 11.33
N LEU A 251 -33.54 -12.53 10.41
CA LEU A 251 -33.73 -12.74 8.96
C LEU A 251 -32.89 -13.89 8.38
N LEU A 252 -31.63 -14.08 8.83
CA LEU A 252 -30.76 -15.05 8.17
C LEU A 252 -31.14 -16.49 8.52
N ARG A 253 -30.75 -16.95 9.71
CA ARG A 253 -30.93 -18.37 10.04
C ARG A 253 -32.36 -18.77 10.34
N PRO A 254 -33.14 -18.05 11.20
CA PRO A 254 -34.49 -18.49 11.57
C PRO A 254 -35.47 -18.48 10.40
N LEU A 255 -35.39 -17.46 9.53
CA LEU A 255 -36.30 -17.37 8.39
C LEU A 255 -36.00 -18.43 7.33
N LEU A 256 -34.73 -18.72 7.07
CA LEU A 256 -34.33 -19.82 6.19
C LEU A 256 -34.74 -21.18 6.76
N SER A 257 -34.57 -21.38 8.07
CA SER A 257 -35.05 -22.60 8.74
C SER A 257 -36.56 -22.75 8.65
N LEU A 258 -37.33 -21.67 8.78
CA LEU A 258 -38.78 -21.68 8.60
C LEU A 258 -39.16 -22.07 7.17
N PHE A 259 -38.53 -21.51 6.13
CA PHE A 259 -38.77 -21.91 4.75
C PHE A 259 -38.41 -23.36 4.51
N SER A 260 -37.30 -23.86 5.05
CA SER A 260 -36.93 -25.25 4.98
C SER A 260 -37.97 -26.15 5.63
N ALA A 261 -38.53 -25.76 6.79
CA ALA A 261 -39.61 -26.49 7.47
C ALA A 261 -40.91 -26.49 6.64
N LEU A 262 -41.28 -25.37 6.02
CA LEU A 262 -42.47 -25.29 5.15
C LEU A 262 -42.31 -26.17 3.91
N ILE A 263 -41.13 -26.18 3.28
CA ILE A 263 -40.82 -27.04 2.15
C ILE A 263 -40.87 -28.53 2.58
N LEU A 264 -40.32 -28.83 3.77
CA LEU A 264 -40.42 -30.15 4.35
C LEU A 264 -41.88 -30.59 4.56
N CYS A 265 -42.73 -29.73 5.09
CA CYS A 265 -44.18 -30.00 5.20
C CYS A 265 -44.80 -30.29 3.81
N GLY A 266 -44.44 -29.50 2.81
CA GLY A 266 -44.86 -29.77 1.42
C GLY A 266 -44.40 -31.12 0.88
N LEU A 267 -43.15 -31.51 1.17
CA LEU A 267 -42.61 -32.81 0.80
C LEU A 267 -43.35 -33.95 1.51
N LEU A 268 -43.66 -33.81 2.81
CA LEU A 268 -44.44 -34.79 3.59
C LEU A 268 -45.86 -34.91 3.05
N MET A 269 -46.52 -33.82 2.69
CA MET A 269 -47.81 -33.82 2.03
C MET A 269 -47.76 -34.57 0.68
N LEU A 270 -46.79 -34.20 -0.18
CA LEU A 270 -46.62 -34.87 -1.47
C LEU A 270 -46.36 -36.35 -1.28
N PHE A 271 -45.52 -36.73 -0.32
CA PHE A 271 -45.27 -38.12 0.07
C PHE A 271 -46.56 -38.84 0.46
N SER A 272 -47.38 -38.21 1.33
CA SER A 272 -48.67 -38.79 1.77
C SER A 272 -49.65 -38.99 0.61
N PHE A 273 -49.75 -38.05 -0.32
CA PHE A 273 -50.66 -38.20 -1.46
C PHE A 273 -50.16 -39.20 -2.53
N THR A 274 -48.84 -39.37 -2.64
CA THR A 274 -48.24 -40.25 -3.66
C THR A 274 -47.99 -41.67 -3.15
N SER A 275 -47.92 -41.84 -1.81
CA SER A 275 -47.49 -43.07 -1.15
C SER A 275 -48.52 -44.21 -1.08
N ALA A 276 -49.56 -44.18 -1.89
CA ALA A 276 -50.38 -45.40 -2.05
C ALA A 276 -49.57 -46.57 -2.68
N GLY A 277 -48.27 -46.70 -2.32
CA GLY A 277 -47.37 -47.81 -2.64
C GLY A 277 -46.13 -47.51 -3.50
N THR A 278 -45.76 -46.24 -3.76
CA THR A 278 -44.72 -45.94 -4.77
C THR A 278 -43.47 -45.22 -4.27
N ILE A 279 -43.44 -44.62 -3.08
CA ILE A 279 -42.24 -43.95 -2.55
C ILE A 279 -41.76 -44.65 -1.27
N GLU A 280 -40.47 -44.95 -1.21
CA GLU A 280 -39.82 -45.66 -0.10
C GLU A 280 -39.45 -44.65 1.02
N VAL A 281 -39.50 -45.08 2.30
CA VAL A 281 -39.22 -44.26 3.48
C VAL A 281 -37.80 -43.73 3.50
N GLY A 282 -36.87 -44.50 2.96
CA GLY A 282 -35.46 -44.07 2.86
C GLY A 282 -35.26 -42.91 1.89
N VAL A 283 -36.05 -42.83 0.82
CA VAL A 283 -36.07 -41.68 -0.08
C VAL A 283 -36.47 -40.43 0.68
N LEU A 284 -37.52 -40.48 1.50
CA LEU A 284 -37.93 -39.36 2.34
C LEU A 284 -36.82 -38.90 3.29
N TYR A 285 -36.12 -39.85 3.95
CA TYR A 285 -34.97 -39.58 4.79
C TYR A 285 -33.86 -38.83 4.02
N ALA A 286 -33.53 -39.27 2.80
CA ALA A 286 -32.52 -38.63 1.98
C ALA A 286 -32.90 -37.16 1.65
N PHE A 287 -34.17 -36.89 1.29
CA PHE A 287 -34.66 -35.54 1.03
C PHE A 287 -34.59 -34.64 2.26
N ILE A 288 -34.98 -35.14 3.45
CA ILE A 288 -34.84 -34.39 4.70
C ILE A 288 -33.38 -34.03 4.96
N SER A 289 -32.47 -35.00 4.79
CA SER A 289 -31.04 -34.81 4.97
C SER A 289 -30.45 -33.75 4.01
N TYR A 290 -30.80 -33.84 2.72
CA TYR A 290 -30.32 -32.87 1.71
C TYR A 290 -30.90 -31.48 1.94
N LEU A 291 -32.20 -31.36 2.25
CA LEU A 291 -32.83 -30.08 2.51
C LEU A 291 -32.17 -29.37 3.72
N SER A 292 -31.86 -30.11 4.78
CA SER A 292 -31.15 -29.57 5.95
C SER A 292 -29.72 -29.11 5.61
N ARG A 293 -29.01 -29.85 4.76
CA ARG A 293 -27.63 -29.54 4.34
C ARG A 293 -27.54 -28.42 3.32
N LEU A 294 -28.60 -28.16 2.52
CA LEU A 294 -28.63 -27.07 1.54
C LEU A 294 -28.56 -25.66 2.16
N ASN A 295 -29.02 -25.50 3.40
CA ASN A 295 -29.04 -24.18 4.05
C ASN A 295 -27.66 -23.57 4.21
N GLU A 296 -26.66 -24.36 4.60
CA GLU A 296 -25.31 -23.83 4.91
C GLU A 296 -24.57 -23.28 3.69
N PRO A 297 -24.44 -24.00 2.56
CA PRO A 297 -23.86 -23.48 1.33
C PRO A 297 -24.56 -22.23 0.80
N LEU A 298 -25.89 -22.13 0.95
CA LEU A 298 -26.67 -20.96 0.50
C LEU A 298 -26.38 -19.72 1.38
N ILE A 299 -26.26 -19.90 2.69
CA ILE A 299 -25.86 -18.82 3.62
C ILE A 299 -24.43 -18.38 3.33
N GLU A 300 -23.50 -19.31 3.13
CA GLU A 300 -22.10 -19.01 2.79
C GLU A 300 -21.99 -18.15 1.53
N LEU A 301 -22.68 -18.50 0.45
CA LEU A 301 -22.71 -17.71 -0.78
C LEU A 301 -23.15 -16.26 -0.54
N THR A 302 -24.11 -16.06 0.38
CA THR A 302 -24.61 -14.73 0.73
C THR A 302 -23.55 -13.88 1.41
N THR A 303 -22.78 -14.47 2.31
CA THR A 303 -21.74 -13.77 3.08
C THR A 303 -20.56 -13.36 2.21
N GLN A 304 -20.23 -14.12 1.14
CA GLN A 304 -19.11 -13.86 0.25
C GLN A 304 -19.28 -12.60 -0.63
N GLN A 305 -20.51 -12.15 -0.83
CA GLN A 305 -20.77 -10.97 -1.69
C GLN A 305 -20.08 -9.70 -1.19
N SER A 306 -20.07 -9.46 0.11
CA SER A 306 -19.40 -8.28 0.70
C SER A 306 -17.89 -8.33 0.50
N MET A 307 -17.30 -9.52 0.68
CA MET A 307 -15.86 -9.74 0.52
C MET A 307 -15.43 -9.60 -0.95
N LEU A 308 -16.25 -10.10 -1.89
CA LEU A 308 -16.05 -9.90 -3.32
C LEU A 308 -16.01 -8.41 -3.67
N GLN A 309 -16.96 -7.62 -3.17
CA GLN A 309 -16.99 -6.17 -3.42
C GLN A 309 -15.74 -5.47 -2.86
N GLN A 310 -15.31 -5.84 -1.65
CA GLN A 310 -14.10 -5.28 -1.04
C GLN A 310 -12.85 -5.61 -1.87
N ALA A 311 -12.73 -6.85 -2.32
CA ALA A 311 -11.60 -7.29 -3.14
C ALA A 311 -11.54 -6.58 -4.51
N VAL A 312 -12.70 -6.34 -5.14
CA VAL A 312 -12.74 -5.59 -6.41
C VAL A 312 -12.34 -4.14 -6.20
N VAL A 313 -12.81 -3.49 -5.14
CA VAL A 313 -12.41 -2.10 -4.81
C VAL A 313 -10.92 -2.02 -4.48
N ALA A 314 -10.36 -3.00 -3.75
CA ALA A 314 -8.93 -3.10 -3.51
C ALA A 314 -8.16 -3.29 -4.82
N GLY A 315 -8.66 -4.16 -5.72
CA GLY A 315 -8.10 -4.36 -7.06
C GLY A 315 -8.10 -3.09 -7.91
N GLU A 316 -9.19 -2.31 -7.89
CA GLU A 316 -9.25 -1.02 -8.58
C GLU A 316 -8.13 -0.08 -8.12
N ARG A 317 -7.91 0.06 -6.81
CA ARG A 317 -6.84 0.92 -6.25
C ARG A 317 -5.44 0.43 -6.61
N VAL A 318 -5.23 -0.89 -6.57
CA VAL A 318 -3.97 -1.52 -6.95
C VAL A 318 -3.68 -1.29 -8.44
N PHE A 319 -4.65 -1.54 -9.32
CA PHE A 319 -4.48 -1.34 -10.76
C PHE A 319 -4.38 0.13 -11.13
N GLU A 320 -5.07 1.03 -10.44
CA GLU A 320 -4.87 2.48 -10.60
C GLU A 320 -3.40 2.87 -10.38
N LEU A 321 -2.74 2.30 -9.35
CA LEU A 321 -1.33 2.54 -9.11
C LEU A 321 -0.45 1.95 -10.23
N MET A 322 -0.75 0.72 -10.66
CA MET A 322 0.04 0.02 -11.69
C MET A 322 -0.10 0.65 -13.10
N ASP A 323 -1.27 1.19 -13.40
CA ASP A 323 -1.60 1.76 -14.72
C ASP A 323 -1.22 3.25 -14.85
N ARG A 324 -0.75 3.88 -13.77
CA ARG A 324 -0.28 5.27 -13.84
C ARG A 324 0.87 5.42 -14.82
N PRO A 325 0.88 6.50 -15.61
CA PRO A 325 1.97 6.75 -16.53
C PRO A 325 3.29 6.92 -15.77
N ARG A 326 4.31 6.20 -16.22
CA ARG A 326 5.68 6.36 -15.73
C ARG A 326 6.24 7.69 -16.22
N GLN A 327 7.16 8.29 -15.47
CA GLN A 327 7.89 9.45 -15.94
C GLN A 327 8.68 9.06 -17.20
N ARG A 328 8.51 9.86 -18.26
CA ARG A 328 9.23 9.67 -19.52
C ARG A 328 10.52 10.48 -19.47
N TYR A 329 11.62 9.85 -19.78
CA TYR A 329 12.92 10.46 -19.98
C TYR A 329 13.29 10.39 -21.45
N GLY A 330 14.24 11.23 -21.87
CA GLY A 330 14.76 11.18 -23.24
C GLY A 330 15.62 9.96 -23.52
N SER A 331 16.18 9.90 -24.71
CA SER A 331 17.02 8.80 -25.20
C SER A 331 18.50 9.13 -25.32
N ASP A 332 18.91 10.40 -25.04
CA ASP A 332 20.33 10.79 -25.10
C ASP A 332 21.08 10.19 -23.91
N ASP A 333 21.96 9.24 -24.18
CA ASP A 333 22.74 8.47 -23.20
C ASP A 333 24.18 8.96 -23.01
N ARG A 334 24.58 10.02 -23.71
CA ARG A 334 25.91 10.63 -23.57
C ARG A 334 26.05 11.28 -22.19
N PRO A 335 27.10 10.94 -21.41
CA PRO A 335 27.30 11.55 -20.08
C PRO A 335 27.45 13.07 -20.15
N LEU A 336 27.12 13.74 -19.06
CA LEU A 336 27.43 15.17 -18.86
C LEU A 336 28.96 15.33 -18.74
N GLN A 337 29.52 16.38 -19.30
CA GLN A 337 30.98 16.58 -19.35
C GLN A 337 31.45 17.75 -18.48
N SER A 338 30.75 18.87 -18.52
CA SER A 338 31.20 20.11 -17.88
C SER A 338 30.30 20.59 -16.76
N GLY A 339 29.02 20.23 -16.79
CA GLY A 339 28.03 20.65 -15.80
C GLY A 339 27.59 22.12 -15.95
N ALA A 340 27.62 22.68 -17.16
CA ALA A 340 27.03 23.98 -17.42
C ALA A 340 25.50 23.91 -17.38
N ILE A 341 24.85 24.94 -16.80
CA ILE A 341 23.38 24.97 -16.65
C ILE A 341 22.87 26.26 -17.32
N ASP A 342 21.94 26.13 -18.25
CA ASP A 342 21.24 27.25 -18.85
C ASP A 342 19.73 27.05 -18.66
N ILE A 343 19.10 28.08 -18.08
CA ILE A 343 17.66 28.13 -17.82
C ILE A 343 17.12 29.31 -18.61
N ASP A 344 16.12 29.07 -19.45
CA ASP A 344 15.56 30.10 -20.32
C ASP A 344 14.04 30.19 -20.15
N HIS A 345 13.56 31.34 -19.70
CA HIS A 345 12.16 31.70 -19.50
C HIS A 345 11.34 30.60 -18.76
N LEU A 346 11.92 29.99 -17.73
CA LEU A 346 11.33 28.91 -16.98
C LEU A 346 10.16 29.37 -16.13
N SER A 347 8.98 28.83 -16.40
CA SER A 347 7.81 28.96 -15.53
C SER A 347 7.25 27.60 -15.15
N PHE A 348 6.86 27.42 -13.88
CA PHE A 348 6.45 26.13 -13.37
C PHE A 348 5.34 26.23 -12.33
N ALA A 349 4.39 25.29 -12.39
CA ALA A 349 3.35 25.05 -11.40
C ALA A 349 3.24 23.55 -11.06
N TYR A 350 3.04 23.21 -9.80
CA TYR A 350 2.71 21.82 -9.40
C TYR A 350 1.28 21.42 -9.75
N ARG A 351 0.38 22.41 -9.86
CA ARG A 351 -1.01 22.32 -10.28
C ARG A 351 -1.34 23.49 -11.18
N ASP A 352 -2.22 23.29 -12.11
CA ASP A 352 -2.52 24.23 -13.21
C ASP A 352 -2.88 25.67 -12.79
N ASP A 353 -3.27 25.88 -11.53
CA ASP A 353 -3.81 27.16 -11.06
C ASP A 353 -2.82 28.07 -10.32
N ASN A 354 -1.59 27.64 -10.03
CA ASN A 354 -0.68 28.43 -9.19
C ASN A 354 0.78 28.30 -9.63
N LEU A 355 1.29 29.31 -10.33
CA LEU A 355 2.70 29.39 -10.71
C LEU A 355 3.59 29.56 -9.47
N VAL A 356 4.51 28.63 -9.29
CA VAL A 356 5.53 28.66 -8.23
C VAL A 356 6.82 29.31 -8.70
N LEU A 357 7.17 29.12 -9.98
CA LEU A 357 8.26 29.84 -10.66
C LEU A 357 7.68 30.60 -11.85
N GLN A 358 8.18 31.82 -12.08
CA GLN A 358 7.69 32.73 -13.11
C GLN A 358 8.88 33.37 -13.81
N ASP A 359 9.07 33.05 -15.09
CA ASP A 359 10.04 33.67 -16.00
C ASP A 359 11.47 33.71 -15.47
N ILE A 360 11.96 32.56 -14.99
CA ILE A 360 13.32 32.43 -14.47
C ILE A 360 14.28 32.24 -15.64
N THR A 361 15.28 33.15 -15.74
CA THR A 361 16.39 33.05 -16.69
C THR A 361 17.71 33.08 -15.93
N LEU A 362 18.55 32.04 -16.11
CA LEU A 362 19.84 31.90 -15.41
C LEU A 362 20.80 31.09 -16.27
N SER A 363 22.02 31.59 -16.42
CA SER A 363 23.14 30.86 -17.00
C SER A 363 24.23 30.69 -15.94
N VAL A 364 24.64 29.41 -15.73
CA VAL A 364 25.65 29.00 -14.74
C VAL A 364 26.79 28.34 -15.51
N PRO A 365 27.97 28.98 -15.57
CA PRO A 365 29.12 28.34 -16.19
C PRO A 365 29.53 27.05 -15.49
N SER A 366 30.22 26.17 -16.22
CA SER A 366 30.77 24.95 -15.63
C SER A 366 31.71 25.26 -14.46
N ARG A 367 31.67 24.39 -13.43
CA ARG A 367 32.52 24.49 -12.22
C ARG A 367 32.40 25.84 -11.48
N SER A 368 31.26 26.51 -11.59
CA SER A 368 30.96 27.70 -10.83
C SER A 368 30.06 27.40 -9.64
N PHE A 369 30.09 28.25 -8.66
CA PHE A 369 29.29 28.17 -7.46
C PHE A 369 28.16 29.19 -7.50
N VAL A 370 26.91 28.72 -7.50
CA VAL A 370 25.72 29.57 -7.46
C VAL A 370 24.97 29.38 -6.15
N ALA A 371 24.68 30.49 -5.46
CA ALA A 371 23.81 30.49 -4.28
C ALA A 371 22.39 30.94 -4.65
N LEU A 372 21.40 30.13 -4.28
CA LEU A 372 19.97 30.47 -4.36
C LEU A 372 19.51 31.01 -3.01
N VAL A 373 19.10 32.29 -2.98
CA VAL A 373 18.73 33.01 -1.77
C VAL A 373 17.29 33.50 -1.86
N GLY A 374 16.55 33.52 -0.75
CA GLY A 374 15.17 34.01 -0.70
C GLY A 374 14.39 33.45 0.48
N HIS A 375 13.27 34.08 0.81
CA HIS A 375 12.39 33.57 1.89
C HIS A 375 11.82 32.18 1.61
N THR A 376 11.37 31.51 2.67
CA THR A 376 10.62 30.26 2.53
C THR A 376 9.43 30.45 1.60
N GLY A 377 9.21 29.51 0.67
CA GLY A 377 8.17 29.61 -0.35
C GLY A 377 8.53 30.49 -1.57
N SER A 378 9.77 30.95 -1.73
CA SER A 378 10.19 31.74 -2.91
C SER A 378 10.46 30.91 -4.18
N GLY A 379 10.46 29.54 -4.09
CA GLY A 379 10.66 28.65 -5.23
C GLY A 379 12.03 27.98 -5.32
N LYS A 380 12.94 28.18 -4.35
CA LYS A 380 14.33 27.62 -4.36
C LYS A 380 14.34 26.09 -4.50
N SER A 381 13.66 25.37 -3.61
CA SER A 381 13.61 23.89 -3.64
C SER A 381 12.85 23.37 -4.86
N THR A 382 11.90 24.16 -5.41
CA THR A 382 11.24 23.84 -6.68
C THR A 382 12.22 23.91 -7.84
N LEU A 383 13.05 24.95 -7.92
CA LEU A 383 14.07 25.08 -8.95
C LEU A 383 15.08 23.93 -8.86
N ALA A 384 15.53 23.58 -7.67
CA ALA A 384 16.40 22.42 -7.44
C ALA A 384 15.75 21.11 -7.92
N SER A 385 14.47 20.89 -7.62
CA SER A 385 13.72 19.71 -8.06
C SER A 385 13.59 19.62 -9.58
N LEU A 386 13.45 20.74 -10.27
CA LEU A 386 13.41 20.81 -11.73
C LEU A 386 14.78 20.52 -12.35
N LEU A 387 15.87 21.01 -11.76
CA LEU A 387 17.25 20.69 -12.17
C LEU A 387 17.55 19.21 -11.99
N MET A 388 16.99 18.57 -10.97
CA MET A 388 17.05 17.12 -10.79
C MET A 388 16.17 16.34 -11.80
N GLY A 389 15.34 17.03 -12.60
CA GLY A 389 14.39 16.39 -13.51
C GLY A 389 13.34 15.54 -12.79
N TYR A 390 12.94 15.92 -11.58
CA TYR A 390 11.87 15.20 -10.83
C TYR A 390 10.49 15.52 -11.37
N TYR A 391 10.32 16.65 -12.03
CA TYR A 391 9.07 17.12 -12.63
C TYR A 391 9.27 17.49 -14.09
N PRO A 392 8.29 17.22 -14.96
CA PRO A 392 8.31 17.73 -16.32
C PRO A 392 8.17 19.27 -16.30
N LEU A 393 8.84 19.95 -17.20
CA LEU A 393 8.74 21.41 -17.34
C LEU A 393 7.36 21.79 -17.87
N THR A 394 6.80 22.90 -17.36
CA THR A 394 5.51 23.44 -17.84
C THR A 394 5.74 24.44 -18.99
N GLN A 395 6.68 25.37 -18.83
CA GLN A 395 7.06 26.37 -19.83
C GLN A 395 8.55 26.70 -19.68
N GLY A 396 9.18 27.10 -20.79
CA GLY A 396 10.61 27.41 -20.83
C GLY A 396 11.47 26.15 -20.99
N GLU A 397 12.79 26.32 -20.89
CA GLU A 397 13.76 25.26 -21.10
C GLU A 397 14.82 25.25 -20.00
N ILE A 398 15.29 24.04 -19.67
CA ILE A 398 16.51 23.80 -18.89
C ILE A 398 17.46 23.00 -19.77
N ARG A 399 18.66 23.51 -19.98
CA ARG A 399 19.72 22.83 -20.71
C ARG A 399 20.88 22.53 -19.79
N LEU A 400 21.38 21.29 -19.87
CA LEU A 400 22.59 20.85 -19.18
C LEU A 400 23.64 20.50 -20.24
N ASP A 401 24.80 21.15 -20.18
CA ASP A 401 25.84 21.09 -21.23
C ASP A 401 25.26 21.38 -22.64
N GLY A 402 24.37 22.36 -22.75
CA GLY A 402 23.71 22.76 -23.99
C GLY A 402 22.62 21.80 -24.50
N ARG A 403 22.29 20.75 -23.75
CA ARG A 403 21.26 19.75 -24.08
C ARG A 403 20.03 19.93 -23.20
N GLU A 404 18.86 19.89 -23.79
CA GLU A 404 17.60 19.97 -23.07
C GLU A 404 17.44 18.82 -22.07
N ILE A 405 17.09 19.12 -20.81
CA ILE A 405 16.94 18.14 -19.73
C ILE A 405 15.93 17.03 -20.07
N ALA A 406 14.88 17.36 -20.83
CA ALA A 406 13.85 16.42 -21.26
C ALA A 406 14.37 15.40 -22.29
N SER A 407 15.46 15.74 -23.02
CA SER A 407 16.10 14.85 -24.01
C SER A 407 17.02 13.80 -23.37
N LEU A 408 17.46 14.03 -22.14
CA LEU A 408 18.45 13.20 -21.45
C LEU A 408 17.85 11.89 -20.95
N ASN A 409 18.62 10.80 -21.06
CA ASN A 409 18.26 9.52 -20.47
C ASN A 409 18.31 9.61 -18.93
N HIS A 410 17.41 8.86 -18.27
CA HIS A 410 17.36 8.78 -16.81
C HIS A 410 18.72 8.51 -16.16
N ARG A 411 19.51 7.57 -16.73
CA ARG A 411 20.83 7.22 -16.22
C ARG A 411 21.80 8.39 -16.28
N VAL A 412 21.85 9.10 -17.40
CA VAL A 412 22.71 10.29 -17.57
C VAL A 412 22.38 11.37 -16.57
N LEU A 413 21.08 11.64 -16.38
CA LEU A 413 20.62 12.64 -15.45
C LEU A 413 20.99 12.29 -14.00
N ARG A 414 20.78 11.01 -13.58
CA ARG A 414 21.09 10.57 -12.20
C ARG A 414 22.57 10.44 -11.89
N GLN A 415 23.42 10.18 -12.90
CA GLN A 415 24.87 10.16 -12.73
C GLN A 415 25.48 11.56 -12.80
N GLY A 416 24.91 12.44 -13.62
CA GLY A 416 25.47 13.77 -13.85
C GLY A 416 25.00 14.84 -12.87
N VAL A 417 23.79 14.70 -12.30
CA VAL A 417 23.20 15.64 -11.36
C VAL A 417 22.85 14.94 -10.06
N ALA A 418 23.39 15.40 -8.95
CA ALA A 418 23.11 14.88 -7.62
C ALA A 418 22.58 15.96 -6.69
N MET A 419 21.84 15.56 -5.66
CA MET A 419 21.30 16.47 -4.65
C MET A 419 21.51 15.90 -3.25
N VAL A 420 21.97 16.73 -2.34
CA VAL A 420 21.94 16.50 -0.90
C VAL A 420 20.77 17.29 -0.33
N GLN A 421 19.82 16.57 0.27
CA GLN A 421 18.61 17.14 0.86
C GLN A 421 18.90 17.70 2.25
N GLN A 422 18.04 18.61 2.71
CA GLN A 422 18.08 19.20 4.06
C GLN A 422 18.07 18.12 5.16
N ASP A 423 17.18 17.13 5.06
CA ASP A 423 17.07 16.00 5.97
C ASP A 423 17.42 14.69 5.24
N PRO A 424 18.70 14.27 5.26
CA PRO A 424 19.13 13.10 4.53
C PRO A 424 18.57 11.81 5.11
N VAL A 425 17.99 10.97 4.26
CA VAL A 425 17.47 9.67 4.66
C VAL A 425 18.63 8.67 4.84
N VAL A 426 18.68 8.03 6.00
CA VAL A 426 19.59 6.90 6.30
C VAL A 426 18.77 5.61 6.34
N MET A 427 19.18 4.62 5.54
CA MET A 427 18.52 3.32 5.49
C MET A 427 18.91 2.47 6.70
N ALA A 428 18.00 1.61 7.17
CA ALA A 428 18.27 0.62 8.22
C ALA A 428 19.15 -0.51 7.69
N ASP A 429 20.40 -0.19 7.34
CA ASP A 429 21.38 -1.08 6.74
C ASP A 429 22.79 -0.71 7.24
N THR A 430 23.83 -1.39 6.73
CA THR A 430 25.21 -1.11 7.08
C THR A 430 25.66 0.28 6.62
N PHE A 431 26.75 0.77 7.22
CA PHE A 431 27.36 2.03 6.81
C PHE A 431 27.76 1.97 5.32
N LEU A 432 28.40 0.87 4.90
CA LEU A 432 28.78 0.62 3.50
C LEU A 432 27.57 0.67 2.56
N ALA A 433 26.51 -0.06 2.90
CA ALA A 433 25.28 -0.09 2.09
C ALA A 433 24.64 1.30 1.98
N ASN A 434 24.72 2.11 3.05
CA ASN A 434 24.26 3.49 3.04
C ASN A 434 25.07 4.43 2.15
N VAL A 435 26.37 4.21 1.97
CA VAL A 435 27.20 4.99 1.04
C VAL A 435 26.99 4.51 -0.39
N THR A 436 27.05 3.20 -0.61
CA THR A 436 27.00 2.62 -1.96
C THR A 436 25.60 2.59 -2.56
N LEU A 437 24.55 2.42 -1.74
CA LEU A 437 23.14 2.22 -2.18
C LEU A 437 23.01 1.12 -3.26
N GLY A 438 23.80 0.03 -3.12
CA GLY A 438 23.79 -1.10 -4.06
C GLY A 438 24.53 -0.86 -5.39
N ARG A 439 25.27 0.25 -5.52
CA ARG A 439 26.14 0.53 -6.67
C ARG A 439 27.42 -0.31 -6.57
N ASP A 440 27.98 -0.66 -7.72
CA ASP A 440 29.27 -1.38 -7.79
C ASP A 440 30.43 -0.41 -7.54
N VAL A 441 30.74 -0.21 -6.27
CA VAL A 441 31.75 0.74 -5.77
C VAL A 441 32.71 -0.04 -4.89
N SER A 442 34.01 0.12 -5.11
CA SER A 442 35.03 -0.51 -4.27
C SER A 442 35.08 0.13 -2.87
N GLU A 443 35.42 -0.66 -1.85
CA GLU A 443 35.61 -0.12 -0.48
C GLU A 443 36.67 0.99 -0.42
N ALA A 444 37.70 0.92 -1.28
CA ALA A 444 38.71 1.98 -1.38
C ALA A 444 38.11 3.33 -1.80
N GLN A 445 37.18 3.32 -2.74
CA GLN A 445 36.45 4.53 -3.15
C GLN A 445 35.53 5.05 -2.04
N VAL A 446 34.90 4.14 -1.29
CA VAL A 446 34.09 4.51 -0.14
C VAL A 446 34.94 5.19 0.93
N TRP A 447 36.11 4.61 1.27
CA TRP A 447 37.02 5.22 2.24
C TRP A 447 37.52 6.59 1.75
N GLN A 448 37.89 6.73 0.48
CA GLN A 448 38.29 8.01 -0.09
C GLN A 448 37.17 9.08 0.03
N ALA A 449 35.92 8.69 -0.24
CA ALA A 449 34.78 9.60 -0.09
C ALA A 449 34.58 10.00 1.38
N LEU A 450 34.69 9.03 2.32
CA LEU A 450 34.57 9.30 3.75
C LEU A 450 35.71 10.16 4.30
N GLU A 451 36.94 10.01 3.78
CA GLU A 451 38.07 10.87 4.14
C GLU A 451 37.84 12.30 3.66
N THR A 452 37.33 12.48 2.43
CA THR A 452 37.02 13.79 1.88
C THR A 452 35.99 14.55 2.73
N VAL A 453 34.98 13.85 3.26
CA VAL A 453 33.95 14.47 4.12
C VAL A 453 34.28 14.38 5.61
N GLN A 454 35.48 13.97 6.00
CA GLN A 454 35.94 13.83 7.40
C GLN A 454 35.06 12.91 8.27
N LEU A 455 34.48 11.88 7.67
CA LEU A 455 33.65 10.89 8.36
C LEU A 455 34.39 9.55 8.57
N ALA A 456 35.59 9.42 8.04
CA ALA A 456 36.38 8.18 8.07
C ALA A 456 36.73 7.73 9.51
N ASP A 457 37.08 8.66 10.38
CA ASP A 457 37.45 8.33 11.76
C ASP A 457 36.26 7.84 12.57
N LEU A 458 35.07 8.40 12.34
CA LEU A 458 33.84 7.88 12.91
C LEU A 458 33.61 6.42 12.44
N ALA A 459 33.69 6.18 11.14
CA ALA A 459 33.48 4.84 10.59
C ALA A 459 34.51 3.82 11.11
N ARG A 460 35.79 4.20 11.27
CA ARG A 460 36.85 3.35 11.86
C ARG A 460 36.62 3.07 13.36
N GLY A 461 35.98 4.01 14.07
CA GLY A 461 35.66 3.88 15.50
C GLY A 461 34.45 3.01 15.81
N LEU A 462 33.66 2.62 14.82
CA LEU A 462 32.52 1.74 15.00
C LEU A 462 32.99 0.28 15.17
N SER A 463 32.17 -0.55 15.86
CA SER A 463 32.52 -1.94 16.22
C SER A 463 32.90 -2.80 15.02
N ASP A 464 32.20 -2.67 13.90
CA ASP A 464 32.40 -3.44 12.66
C ASP A 464 32.80 -2.54 11.47
N GLY A 465 33.28 -1.30 11.74
CA GLY A 465 33.69 -0.36 10.72
C GLY A 465 32.56 -0.07 9.72
N LEU A 466 32.85 -0.21 8.43
CA LEU A 466 31.86 -0.03 7.35
C LEU A 466 30.67 -1.02 7.39
N HIS A 467 30.81 -2.15 8.06
CA HIS A 467 29.75 -3.16 8.15
C HIS A 467 28.82 -2.95 9.36
N THR A 468 29.05 -1.90 10.16
CA THR A 468 28.17 -1.56 11.29
C THR A 468 26.79 -1.13 10.79
N HIS A 469 25.73 -1.73 11.34
CA HIS A 469 24.34 -1.35 11.07
C HIS A 469 23.98 -0.02 11.74
N LEU A 470 23.43 0.92 10.98
CA LEU A 470 23.09 2.27 11.44
C LEU A 470 21.71 2.38 12.12
N GLY A 471 20.91 1.29 12.11
CA GLY A 471 19.57 1.27 12.66
C GLY A 471 18.54 2.09 11.86
N GLU A 472 17.31 2.13 12.37
CA GLU A 472 16.22 2.87 11.72
C GLU A 472 16.53 4.36 11.67
N GLN A 473 16.42 4.97 10.48
CA GLN A 473 16.69 6.38 10.21
C GLN A 473 18.08 6.86 10.69
N GLY A 474 19.05 5.94 10.87
CA GLY A 474 20.38 6.27 11.34
C GLY A 474 20.39 6.94 12.71
N ASN A 475 19.63 6.42 13.67
CA ASN A 475 19.49 6.97 15.02
C ASN A 475 20.81 7.00 15.80
N THR A 476 21.83 6.30 15.33
CA THR A 476 23.20 6.30 15.89
C THR A 476 24.04 7.49 15.43
N LEU A 477 23.60 8.23 14.41
CA LEU A 477 24.29 9.36 13.82
C LEU A 477 23.66 10.69 14.23
N SER A 478 24.49 11.72 14.48
CA SER A 478 24.01 13.09 14.63
C SER A 478 23.47 13.64 13.29
N VAL A 479 22.72 14.73 13.33
CA VAL A 479 22.17 15.39 12.12
C VAL A 479 23.29 15.77 11.15
N GLY A 480 24.38 16.35 11.65
CA GLY A 480 25.55 16.70 10.82
C GLY A 480 26.24 15.47 10.23
N GLN A 481 26.41 14.40 11.01
CA GLN A 481 26.98 13.13 10.50
C GLN A 481 26.12 12.52 9.38
N LYS A 482 24.77 12.62 9.46
CA LYS A 482 23.89 12.21 8.37
C LYS A 482 24.09 13.05 7.11
N GLN A 483 24.34 14.35 7.24
CA GLN A 483 24.65 15.22 6.11
C GLN A 483 26.00 14.87 5.48
N LEU A 484 27.04 14.64 6.29
CA LEU A 484 28.34 14.17 5.80
C LEU A 484 28.22 12.82 5.09
N LEU A 485 27.42 11.90 5.61
CA LEU A 485 27.12 10.61 4.96
C LEU A 485 26.42 10.81 3.60
N ALA A 486 25.49 11.75 3.51
CA ALA A 486 24.82 12.06 2.25
C ALA A 486 25.79 12.72 1.23
N LEU A 487 26.72 13.54 1.68
CA LEU A 487 27.81 14.06 0.84
C LEU A 487 28.72 12.92 0.36
N ALA A 488 29.11 12.00 1.23
CA ALA A 488 29.91 10.83 0.84
C ALA A 488 29.22 10.00 -0.25
N ARG A 489 27.89 9.76 -0.14
CA ARG A 489 27.08 9.09 -1.18
C ARG A 489 27.23 9.72 -2.56
N VAL A 490 27.25 11.05 -2.60
CA VAL A 490 27.35 11.82 -3.84
C VAL A 490 28.76 11.79 -4.39
N LEU A 491 29.78 11.90 -3.54
CA LEU A 491 31.18 11.94 -3.95
C LEU A 491 31.67 10.64 -4.61
N VAL A 492 31.08 9.51 -4.26
CA VAL A 492 31.39 8.22 -4.89
C VAL A 492 31.15 8.24 -6.41
N ASP A 493 30.12 8.95 -6.89
CA ASP A 493 29.80 9.05 -8.32
C ASP A 493 30.43 10.24 -9.03
N ALA A 494 31.02 11.20 -8.28
CA ALA A 494 31.63 12.43 -8.81
C ALA A 494 30.75 13.15 -9.86
N PRO A 495 29.55 13.63 -9.49
CA PRO A 495 28.61 14.24 -10.43
C PRO A 495 29.16 15.54 -11.01
N GLN A 496 28.69 15.92 -12.20
CA GLN A 496 29.08 17.19 -12.84
C GLN A 496 28.36 18.41 -12.19
N ILE A 497 27.16 18.17 -11.64
CA ILE A 497 26.35 19.19 -10.97
C ILE A 497 25.94 18.65 -9.60
N LEU A 498 26.22 19.40 -8.55
CA LEU A 498 25.80 19.09 -7.18
C LEU A 498 24.87 20.20 -6.68
N ILE A 499 23.69 19.79 -6.24
CA ILE A 499 22.69 20.66 -5.61
C ILE A 499 22.71 20.38 -4.12
N LEU A 500 22.80 21.41 -3.29
CA LEU A 500 22.75 21.31 -1.84
C LEU A 500 21.56 22.10 -1.31
N ASP A 501 20.68 21.43 -0.58
CA ASP A 501 19.62 22.10 0.20
C ASP A 501 20.13 22.22 1.64
N GLU A 502 20.71 23.39 1.97
CA GLU A 502 21.41 23.62 3.22
C GLU A 502 20.44 24.02 4.33
N ALA A 503 20.26 23.15 5.34
CA ALA A 503 19.66 23.51 6.60
C ALA A 503 20.58 23.11 7.76
N THR A 504 21.51 23.98 8.08
CA THR A 504 22.55 23.76 9.10
C THR A 504 22.18 24.29 10.48
N ALA A 505 20.92 24.67 10.72
CA ALA A 505 20.50 25.35 11.96
C ALA A 505 20.71 24.54 13.27
N SER A 506 21.05 23.24 13.17
CA SER A 506 21.19 22.36 14.35
C SER A 506 22.50 21.56 14.33
N ILE A 507 23.55 22.03 13.66
CA ILE A 507 24.81 21.33 13.51
C ILE A 507 25.88 22.00 14.39
N ASP A 508 26.71 21.20 15.05
CA ASP A 508 27.86 21.67 15.81
C ASP A 508 28.94 22.31 14.90
N SER A 509 29.71 23.22 15.45
CA SER A 509 30.72 23.99 14.70
C SER A 509 31.81 23.11 14.06
N GLY A 510 32.16 21.97 14.69
CA GLY A 510 33.15 21.03 14.14
C GLY A 510 32.65 20.34 12.87
N THR A 511 31.42 19.85 12.89
CA THR A 511 30.79 19.24 11.71
C THR A 511 30.54 20.25 10.61
N GLU A 512 30.18 21.49 10.95
CA GLU A 512 30.06 22.59 9.98
C GLU A 512 31.35 22.85 9.23
N GLN A 513 32.48 22.95 9.97
CA GLN A 513 33.79 23.12 9.36
C GLN A 513 34.13 21.94 8.41
N ALA A 514 33.80 20.72 8.78
CA ALA A 514 34.00 19.56 7.93
C ALA A 514 33.17 19.63 6.63
N ILE A 515 31.92 20.08 6.70
CA ILE A 515 31.07 20.30 5.52
C ILE A 515 31.68 21.38 4.62
N GLN A 516 32.14 22.51 5.15
CA GLN A 516 32.75 23.58 4.37
C GLN A 516 34.03 23.13 3.66
N GLN A 517 34.89 22.38 4.35
CA GLN A 517 36.10 21.81 3.74
C GLN A 517 35.79 20.80 2.63
N ALA A 518 34.77 19.93 2.84
CA ALA A 518 34.32 19.03 1.81
C ALA A 518 33.78 19.79 0.57
N LEU A 519 32.99 20.84 0.78
CA LEU A 519 32.48 21.69 -0.29
C LEU A 519 33.59 22.39 -1.08
N ALA A 520 34.62 22.90 -0.42
CA ALA A 520 35.77 23.52 -1.07
C ALA A 520 36.49 22.53 -2.00
N ALA A 521 36.67 21.27 -1.57
CA ALA A 521 37.29 20.22 -2.38
C ALA A 521 36.42 19.81 -3.59
N ILE A 522 35.09 19.84 -3.44
CA ILE A 522 34.13 19.48 -4.50
C ILE A 522 34.06 20.58 -5.57
N ARG A 523 34.09 21.85 -5.16
CA ARG A 523 33.97 23.06 -6.04
C ARG A 523 34.94 23.07 -7.19
N GLU A 524 36.14 22.54 -7.01
CA GLU A 524 37.17 22.52 -8.08
C GLU A 524 36.77 21.70 -9.30
N ARG A 525 35.88 20.72 -9.14
CA ARG A 525 35.55 19.72 -10.16
C ARG A 525 34.09 19.73 -10.58
N THR A 526 33.18 20.29 -9.79
CA THR A 526 31.72 20.15 -9.90
C THR A 526 31.07 21.52 -9.89
N THR A 527 30.06 21.75 -10.72
CA THR A 527 29.18 22.92 -10.64
C THR A 527 28.31 22.81 -9.41
N LEU A 528 28.35 23.81 -8.55
CA LEU A 528 27.68 23.79 -7.25
C LEU A 528 26.49 24.76 -7.25
N VAL A 529 25.31 24.26 -6.93
CA VAL A 529 24.09 25.05 -6.72
C VAL A 529 23.65 24.87 -5.27
N VAL A 530 23.72 25.92 -4.45
CA VAL A 530 23.41 25.84 -3.03
C VAL A 530 22.16 26.64 -2.71
N ILE A 531 21.17 26.03 -2.08
CA ILE A 531 20.07 26.75 -1.43
C ILE A 531 20.59 27.21 -0.08
N ALA A 532 21.09 28.44 -0.05
CA ALA A 532 21.84 28.95 1.10
C ALA A 532 20.92 29.58 2.15
N HIS A 533 21.15 29.21 3.39
CA HIS A 533 20.51 29.76 4.58
C HIS A 533 21.51 30.43 5.54
N ARG A 534 22.83 30.33 5.26
CA ARG A 534 23.91 30.96 6.06
C ARG A 534 24.70 31.96 5.27
N LEU A 535 25.13 33.04 5.95
CA LEU A 535 25.92 34.11 5.36
C LEU A 535 27.26 33.62 4.84
N SER A 536 27.95 32.74 5.60
CA SER A 536 29.26 32.20 5.23
C SER A 536 29.25 31.56 3.85
N THR A 537 28.23 30.75 3.57
CA THR A 537 28.06 30.05 2.30
C THR A 537 27.69 31.00 1.16
N ILE A 538 26.88 32.03 1.44
CA ILE A 538 26.43 32.99 0.41
C ILE A 538 27.57 33.86 -0.09
N VAL A 539 28.46 34.30 0.81
CA VAL A 539 29.56 35.24 0.51
C VAL A 539 30.56 34.63 -0.47
N GLU A 540 30.78 33.32 -0.42
CA GLU A 540 31.72 32.60 -1.28
C GLU A 540 31.22 32.31 -2.69
N ALA A 541 29.92 32.54 -2.97
CA ALA A 541 29.32 32.22 -4.26
C ALA A 541 29.80 33.13 -5.39
N ASP A 542 30.12 32.55 -6.55
CA ASP A 542 30.49 33.31 -7.77
C ASP A 542 29.30 34.11 -8.32
N THR A 543 28.08 33.56 -8.12
CA THR A 543 26.82 34.21 -8.49
C THR A 543 25.76 33.92 -7.42
N ILE A 544 25.07 34.94 -7.00
CA ILE A 544 23.92 34.85 -6.11
C ILE A 544 22.67 35.19 -6.91
N LEU A 545 21.66 34.27 -6.85
CA LEU A 545 20.34 34.50 -7.43
C LEU A 545 19.33 34.71 -6.29
N VAL A 546 18.72 35.88 -6.24
CA VAL A 546 17.71 36.22 -5.24
C VAL A 546 16.33 35.93 -5.80
N LEU A 547 15.62 34.95 -5.20
CA LEU A 547 14.27 34.57 -5.55
C LEU A 547 13.25 35.22 -4.62
N HIS A 548 12.24 35.85 -5.20
CA HIS A 548 11.10 36.40 -4.46
C HIS A 548 9.79 36.09 -5.16
N ARG A 549 8.89 35.39 -4.47
CA ARG A 549 7.56 35.00 -5.01
C ARG A 549 7.64 34.34 -6.40
N GLY A 550 8.59 33.46 -6.57
CA GLY A 550 8.78 32.71 -7.82
C GLY A 550 9.54 33.45 -8.93
N GLN A 551 10.01 34.69 -8.71
CA GLN A 551 10.75 35.48 -9.70
C GLN A 551 12.20 35.68 -9.28
N ALA A 552 13.11 35.73 -10.25
CA ALA A 552 14.49 36.13 -10.04
C ALA A 552 14.57 37.67 -10.02
N VAL A 553 14.66 38.23 -8.83
CA VAL A 553 14.59 39.70 -8.65
C VAL A 553 15.98 40.39 -8.67
N GLU A 554 17.02 39.69 -8.25
CA GLU A 554 18.39 40.21 -8.23
C GLU A 554 19.36 39.09 -8.60
N ARG A 555 20.44 39.44 -9.31
CA ARG A 555 21.53 38.55 -9.67
C ARG A 555 22.86 39.31 -9.66
N GLY A 556 23.89 38.71 -9.08
CA GLY A 556 25.24 39.32 -9.05
C GLY A 556 26.15 38.63 -8.05
N THR A 557 27.34 39.17 -7.87
CA THR A 557 28.25 38.75 -6.79
C THR A 557 27.82 39.38 -5.47
N HIS A 558 28.32 38.86 -4.36
CA HIS A 558 28.09 39.42 -3.02
C HIS A 558 28.31 40.94 -2.96
N GLN A 559 29.47 41.42 -3.48
CA GLN A 559 29.81 42.83 -3.46
C GLN A 559 28.87 43.68 -4.31
N GLN A 560 28.48 43.21 -5.50
CA GLN A 560 27.55 43.91 -6.39
C GLN A 560 26.18 44.09 -5.74
N LEU A 561 25.68 43.02 -5.13
CA LEU A 561 24.35 43.03 -4.51
C LEU A 561 24.30 43.82 -3.20
N LEU A 562 25.40 43.87 -2.44
CA LEU A 562 25.53 44.77 -1.29
C LEU A 562 25.53 46.24 -1.72
N ALA A 563 26.27 46.58 -2.79
CA ALA A 563 26.32 47.92 -3.32
C ALA A 563 24.98 48.40 -3.88
N ALA A 564 24.17 47.48 -4.44
CA ALA A 564 22.83 47.78 -4.96
C ALA A 564 21.80 48.08 -3.86
N GLN A 565 22.08 47.74 -2.59
CA GLN A 565 21.20 47.96 -1.43
C GLN A 565 19.76 47.45 -1.63
N GLY A 566 19.59 46.38 -2.41
CA GLY A 566 18.30 45.79 -2.72
C GLY A 566 17.81 44.82 -1.66
N ARG A 567 17.04 43.83 -2.10
CA ARG A 567 16.49 42.75 -1.23
C ARG A 567 17.57 41.88 -0.62
N TYR A 568 18.63 41.58 -1.38
CA TYR A 568 19.78 40.85 -0.88
C TYR A 568 20.40 41.55 0.33
N TRP A 569 20.64 42.85 0.23
CA TRP A 569 21.20 43.66 1.32
C TRP A 569 20.29 43.60 2.57
N GLN A 570 18.98 43.74 2.39
CA GLN A 570 18.02 43.64 3.51
C GLN A 570 18.09 42.25 4.21
N MET A 571 18.13 41.17 3.43
CA MET A 571 18.24 39.81 3.97
C MET A 571 19.59 39.61 4.68
N TYR A 572 20.66 40.09 4.11
CA TYR A 572 22.01 40.03 4.67
C TYR A 572 22.08 40.75 6.02
N GLN A 573 21.53 41.95 6.13
CA GLN A 573 21.47 42.71 7.40
C GLN A 573 20.66 41.99 8.48
N LEU A 574 19.52 41.41 8.12
CA LEU A 574 18.70 40.64 9.06
C LEU A 574 19.42 39.39 9.60
N GLN A 575 20.19 38.73 8.76
CA GLN A 575 20.95 37.54 9.19
C GLN A 575 22.15 37.95 10.06
N LEU A 576 22.88 39.02 9.73
CA LEU A 576 23.96 39.54 10.57
C LEU A 576 23.49 39.87 11.99
N VAL A 577 22.39 40.60 12.12
CA VAL A 577 21.80 40.91 13.43
C VAL A 577 21.38 39.64 14.16
N GLY A 578 20.85 38.64 13.44
CA GLY A 578 20.49 37.36 14.01
C GLY A 578 21.68 36.56 14.54
N GLU A 579 22.81 36.52 13.80
CA GLU A 579 24.05 35.87 14.21
C GLU A 579 24.72 36.58 15.38
N GLU A 580 24.75 37.93 15.40
CA GLU A 580 25.27 38.72 16.52
C GLU A 580 24.46 38.50 17.81
N LEU A 581 23.12 38.47 17.71
CA LEU A 581 22.27 38.16 18.85
C LEU A 581 22.47 36.72 19.37
N ALA A 582 22.62 35.75 18.48
CA ALA A 582 22.89 34.36 18.87
C ALA A 582 24.27 34.23 19.55
N ALA A 583 25.28 34.92 19.08
CA ALA A 583 26.61 34.95 19.69
C ALA A 583 26.58 35.57 21.10
N SER A 584 25.83 36.66 21.27
CA SER A 584 25.74 37.38 22.57
C SER A 584 25.00 36.54 23.65
N VAL A 585 24.06 35.68 23.26
CA VAL A 585 23.35 34.77 24.19
C VAL A 585 24.26 33.63 24.68
N HIS A 586 25.27 33.26 23.90
CA HIS A 586 26.23 32.21 24.31
C HIS A 586 27.40 32.74 25.15
N GLU A 587 27.60 34.07 25.20
CA GLU A 587 28.66 34.74 26.00
C GLU A 587 28.20 35.18 27.39
N GLU A 588 26.95 35.04 27.81
CA GLU A 588 26.57 35.34 29.20
C GLU A 588 27.22 34.30 30.14
N PRO A 589 28.14 34.76 31.02
CA PRO A 589 28.70 33.88 32.05
C PRO A 589 27.59 33.48 33.00
N GLY A 590 27.44 32.17 33.19
CA GLY A 590 26.51 31.61 34.16
C GLY A 590 26.67 32.32 35.52
N PRO A 591 25.57 32.46 36.31
CA PRO A 591 25.63 33.14 37.61
C PRO A 591 26.71 32.48 38.47
N ALA A 592 27.65 33.30 38.89
CA ALA A 592 28.63 32.89 39.90
C ALA A 592 27.90 32.42 41.15
N ALA A 593 28.23 31.21 41.61
CA ALA A 593 27.65 30.47 42.70
C ALA A 593 27.69 31.24 44.02
#